data_4210985e84b82f4679e1dcf26ba4f4f5
#
_entry.id   4210985e84b82f4679e1dcf26ba4f4f5
#
_cell.length_a   1.000
_cell.length_b   1.000
_cell.length_c   1.000
_cell.angle_alpha   90.00
_cell.angle_beta   90.00
_cell.angle_gamma   90.00
#
_symmetry.space_group_name_H-M   'P 1'
#
loop_
_entity.id
_entity.type
_entity.pdbx_description
1 polymer ?
#
loop_
_entity_poly.entity_id
_entity_poly.type
_entity_poly.pdbx_seq_one_letter_code
_entity_poly.pdbx_strand_id
1 'polypeptide(L)'
;VTPDGKWIVGGGKLAAVACVHSFEKMQEAISKGDFDGEVMGIPILKYETVRVAEVPIGLGPLHTQFDDQGYAYTSLFLDSAVAKWKLGTWEVVDKIPVYYNIGHLAAVHGDTAKPRGQYVLAMNKIAKGRYLPVGPSHPESAQLIDISGKKMELLLDFPTQVEPHYGQIIDATLIKPVLVYPLEENNHPYAIKSADQARVERNGNRVDVYMLAIRKHFTPHL
;
A
#
# COMPACT_ATOMS: atom_id res chain seq x y z
N VAL A 1 6.06 -8.49 -8.15
CA VAL A 1 5.76 -9.01 -9.51
C VAL A 1 4.39 -8.54 -9.89
N THR A 2 4.19 -8.12 -11.16
CA THR A 2 2.87 -7.72 -11.66
C THR A 2 1.90 -8.90 -11.70
N PRO A 3 0.56 -8.66 -11.64
CA PRO A 3 -0.44 -9.74 -11.60
C PRO A 3 -0.36 -10.73 -12.75
N ASP A 4 0.06 -10.27 -13.92
CA ASP A 4 0.25 -11.11 -15.13
C ASP A 4 1.60 -11.83 -15.18
N GLY A 5 2.47 -11.62 -14.19
CA GLY A 5 3.79 -12.23 -14.11
C GLY A 5 4.85 -11.68 -15.07
N LYS A 6 4.54 -10.66 -15.87
CA LYS A 6 5.46 -10.16 -16.91
C LYS A 6 6.58 -9.31 -16.38
N TRP A 7 6.32 -8.53 -15.33
CA TRP A 7 7.27 -7.54 -14.84
C TRP A 7 7.52 -7.65 -13.35
N ILE A 8 8.73 -7.30 -12.96
CA ILE A 8 9.15 -7.13 -11.59
C ILE A 8 9.37 -5.64 -11.36
N VAL A 9 8.67 -5.08 -10.36
CA VAL A 9 8.80 -3.67 -9.96
C VAL A 9 9.71 -3.58 -8.75
N GLY A 10 10.76 -2.79 -8.87
CA GLY A 10 11.68 -2.47 -7.78
C GLY A 10 11.63 -0.99 -7.44
N GLY A 11 11.65 -0.65 -6.16
CA GLY A 11 11.78 0.72 -5.67
C GLY A 11 13.17 0.97 -5.09
N GLY A 12 13.85 1.99 -5.56
CA GLY A 12 15.11 2.46 -4.96
C GLY A 12 14.82 3.59 -3.97
N LYS A 13 15.01 3.35 -2.67
CA LYS A 13 14.63 4.30 -1.60
C LYS A 13 15.16 5.73 -1.83
N LEU A 14 16.36 5.87 -2.40
CA LEU A 14 16.99 7.16 -2.67
C LEU A 14 16.87 7.59 -4.15
N ALA A 15 16.38 6.74 -5.02
CA ALA A 15 16.08 7.05 -6.40
C ALA A 15 14.60 7.44 -6.55
N ALA A 16 14.31 8.49 -7.32
CA ALA A 16 12.93 9.00 -7.49
C ALA A 16 12.14 8.21 -8.56
N VAL A 17 12.51 6.97 -8.81
CA VAL A 17 11.91 6.12 -9.85
C VAL A 17 11.50 4.75 -9.32
N ALA A 18 10.45 4.19 -9.89
CA ALA A 18 10.19 2.77 -9.85
C ALA A 18 10.85 2.11 -11.07
N CYS A 19 11.74 1.15 -10.83
CA CYS A 19 12.39 0.38 -11.88
C CYS A 19 11.51 -0.81 -12.27
N VAL A 20 11.27 -0.99 -13.56
CA VAL A 20 10.49 -2.09 -14.09
C VAL A 20 11.40 -3.00 -14.91
N HIS A 21 11.45 -4.27 -14.54
CA HIS A 21 12.24 -5.28 -15.22
C HIS A 21 11.35 -6.32 -15.88
N SER A 22 11.72 -6.79 -17.08
CA SER A 22 11.01 -7.88 -17.76
C SER A 22 11.47 -9.23 -17.25
N PHE A 23 10.53 -10.05 -16.79
CA PHE A 23 10.82 -11.41 -16.39
C PHE A 23 11.33 -12.25 -17.57
N GLU A 24 10.73 -12.10 -18.76
CA GLU A 24 11.15 -12.76 -19.99
C GLU A 24 12.62 -12.42 -20.34
N LYS A 25 12.96 -11.12 -20.38
CA LYS A 25 14.35 -10.69 -20.64
C LYS A 25 15.34 -11.19 -19.59
N MET A 26 14.93 -11.31 -18.33
CA MET A 26 15.76 -11.94 -17.29
C MET A 26 16.05 -13.41 -17.61
N GLN A 27 15.02 -14.18 -18.00
CA GLN A 27 15.19 -15.58 -18.39
C GLN A 27 16.08 -15.74 -19.63
N GLU A 28 15.92 -14.87 -20.60
CA GLU A 28 16.77 -14.86 -21.79
C GLU A 28 18.23 -14.53 -21.44
N ALA A 29 18.48 -13.51 -20.65
CA ALA A 29 19.83 -13.14 -20.21
C ALA A 29 20.52 -14.27 -19.42
N ILE A 30 19.78 -14.94 -18.52
CA ILE A 30 20.27 -16.11 -17.80
C ILE A 30 20.65 -17.24 -18.77
N SER A 31 19.77 -17.56 -19.71
CA SER A 31 19.98 -18.65 -20.67
C SER A 31 21.16 -18.40 -21.62
N LYS A 32 21.46 -17.14 -21.91
CA LYS A 32 22.56 -16.70 -22.77
C LYS A 32 23.87 -16.49 -22.01
N GLY A 33 23.84 -16.50 -20.66
CA GLY A 33 24.99 -16.14 -19.82
C GLY A 33 25.36 -14.66 -19.94
N ASP A 34 24.41 -13.78 -20.22
CA ASP A 34 24.62 -12.35 -20.39
C ASP A 34 24.64 -11.62 -19.04
N PHE A 35 25.78 -11.70 -18.37
CA PHE A 35 25.98 -11.16 -17.04
C PHE A 35 26.95 -9.96 -17.03
N ASP A 36 26.83 -9.14 -16.01
CA ASP A 36 27.70 -7.99 -15.72
C ASP A 36 28.59 -8.27 -14.48
N GLY A 37 29.20 -9.45 -14.48
CA GLY A 37 30.04 -9.92 -13.38
C GLY A 37 29.27 -10.77 -12.35
N GLU A 38 29.83 -10.82 -11.14
CA GLU A 38 29.30 -11.65 -10.07
C GLU A 38 29.53 -11.02 -8.69
N VAL A 39 28.64 -11.29 -7.75
CA VAL A 39 28.81 -10.93 -6.33
C VAL A 39 28.55 -12.17 -5.49
N MET A 40 29.52 -12.55 -4.67
CA MET A 40 29.46 -13.73 -3.78
C MET A 40 29.09 -15.03 -4.52
N GLY A 41 29.60 -15.22 -5.75
CA GLY A 41 29.29 -16.39 -6.58
C GLY A 41 27.94 -16.33 -7.28
N ILE A 42 27.20 -15.23 -7.17
CA ILE A 42 25.90 -15.05 -7.83
C ILE A 42 26.08 -14.14 -9.03
N PRO A 43 25.76 -14.59 -10.27
CA PRO A 43 25.85 -13.77 -11.46
C PRO A 43 24.92 -12.55 -11.38
N ILE A 44 25.39 -11.40 -11.86
CA ILE A 44 24.63 -10.16 -11.92
C ILE A 44 24.08 -9.99 -13.33
N LEU A 45 22.76 -9.83 -13.46
CA LEU A 45 22.13 -9.49 -14.72
C LEU A 45 22.47 -8.03 -15.11
N LYS A 46 22.74 -7.80 -16.39
CA LYS A 46 22.94 -6.44 -16.91
C LYS A 46 21.66 -5.64 -16.78
N TYR A 47 21.71 -4.55 -16.04
CA TYR A 47 20.56 -3.70 -15.76
C TYR A 47 19.85 -3.25 -17.05
N GLU A 48 20.62 -2.75 -18.03
CA GLU A 48 20.08 -2.24 -19.28
C GLU A 48 19.40 -3.32 -20.13
N THR A 49 19.85 -4.57 -20.03
CA THR A 49 19.24 -5.69 -20.77
C THR A 49 17.88 -6.05 -20.24
N VAL A 50 17.70 -6.07 -18.92
CA VAL A 50 16.47 -6.55 -18.28
C VAL A 50 15.48 -5.43 -17.97
N ARG A 51 15.93 -4.17 -17.95
CA ARG A 51 15.09 -3.01 -17.70
C ARG A 51 14.09 -2.79 -18.85
N VAL A 52 12.87 -2.42 -18.47
CA VAL A 52 11.80 -2.00 -19.38
C VAL A 52 11.51 -0.52 -19.24
N ALA A 53 11.45 -0.03 -18.00
CA ALA A 53 11.18 1.37 -17.71
C ALA A 53 11.75 1.81 -16.37
N GLU A 54 11.97 3.11 -16.26
CA GLU A 54 12.13 3.84 -15.00
C GLU A 54 11.03 4.87 -14.93
N VAL A 55 10.07 4.63 -14.03
CA VAL A 55 8.89 5.49 -13.89
C VAL A 55 9.16 6.56 -12.86
N PRO A 56 9.14 7.86 -13.21
CA PRO A 56 9.50 8.95 -12.30
C PRO A 56 8.37 9.27 -11.33
N ILE A 57 8.15 8.39 -10.35
CA ILE A 57 7.02 8.46 -9.42
C ILE A 57 7.24 9.39 -8.23
N GLY A 58 8.47 9.72 -7.90
CA GLY A 58 8.84 10.55 -6.73
C GLY A 58 9.78 9.83 -5.78
N LEU A 59 10.20 10.51 -4.72
CA LEU A 59 11.31 10.12 -3.88
C LEU A 59 10.90 9.14 -2.77
N GLY A 60 11.70 8.12 -2.60
CA GLY A 60 11.53 7.10 -1.56
C GLY A 60 10.59 5.96 -1.93
N PRO A 61 10.58 5.45 -3.18
CA PRO A 61 9.73 4.31 -3.53
C PRO A 61 10.11 3.08 -2.70
N LEU A 62 9.13 2.43 -2.05
CA LEU A 62 9.36 1.26 -1.22
C LEU A 62 8.49 0.07 -1.62
N HIS A 63 7.19 0.16 -1.43
CA HIS A 63 6.27 -0.95 -1.59
C HIS A 63 5.27 -0.65 -2.71
N THR A 64 5.00 -1.65 -3.55
CA THR A 64 4.05 -1.52 -4.67
C THR A 64 2.97 -2.58 -4.56
N GLN A 65 1.72 -2.15 -4.73
CA GLN A 65 0.53 -2.99 -4.85
C GLN A 65 -0.14 -2.74 -6.20
N PHE A 66 -1.01 -3.64 -6.62
CA PHE A 66 -1.66 -3.58 -7.94
C PHE A 66 -3.18 -3.68 -7.81
N ASP A 67 -3.91 -3.20 -8.81
CA ASP A 67 -5.33 -3.41 -8.99
C ASP A 67 -5.65 -4.29 -10.20
N ASP A 68 -6.94 -4.54 -10.42
CA ASP A 68 -7.46 -5.30 -11.57
C ASP A 68 -7.65 -4.45 -12.84
N GLN A 69 -7.38 -3.16 -12.77
CA GLN A 69 -7.46 -2.22 -13.89
C GLN A 69 -6.11 -1.94 -14.54
N GLY A 70 -5.05 -2.58 -14.04
CA GLY A 70 -3.68 -2.44 -14.54
C GLY A 70 -2.98 -1.17 -14.05
N TYR A 71 -3.33 -0.68 -12.87
CA TYR A 71 -2.56 0.34 -12.17
C TYR A 71 -1.69 -0.27 -11.08
N ALA A 72 -0.59 0.39 -10.84
CA ALA A 72 0.30 0.17 -9.71
C ALA A 72 0.22 1.35 -8.75
N TYR A 73 0.30 1.04 -7.46
CA TYR A 73 0.30 2.00 -6.36
C TYR A 73 1.58 1.83 -5.59
N THR A 74 2.42 2.85 -5.57
CA THR A 74 3.74 2.79 -4.90
C THR A 74 3.83 3.79 -3.77
N SER A 75 4.25 3.32 -2.60
CA SER A 75 4.54 4.18 -1.46
C SER A 75 5.83 4.96 -1.68
N LEU A 76 5.79 6.26 -1.39
CA LEU A 76 6.90 7.18 -1.49
C LEU A 76 7.28 7.63 -0.07
N PHE A 77 8.22 6.93 0.54
CA PHE A 77 8.59 7.14 1.93
C PHE A 77 9.08 8.55 2.25
N LEU A 78 9.95 9.10 1.38
CA LEU A 78 10.52 10.42 1.58
C LEU A 78 9.55 11.54 1.19
N ASP A 79 8.80 11.37 0.11
CA ASP A 79 7.77 12.32 -0.30
C ASP A 79 6.52 12.28 0.59
N SER A 80 6.37 11.25 1.43
CA SER A 80 5.15 11.02 2.21
C SER A 80 3.90 11.03 1.32
N ALA A 81 3.89 10.21 0.28
CA ALA A 81 2.82 10.15 -0.71
C ALA A 81 2.61 8.72 -1.23
N VAL A 82 1.47 8.50 -1.87
CA VAL A 82 1.22 7.32 -2.72
C VAL A 82 1.13 7.79 -4.16
N ALA A 83 1.88 7.12 -5.06
CA ALA A 83 1.79 7.36 -6.50
C ALA A 83 0.95 6.27 -7.17
N LYS A 84 0.00 6.68 -8.02
CA LYS A 84 -0.76 5.82 -8.93
C LYS A 84 -0.19 5.96 -10.32
N TRP A 85 0.18 4.84 -10.94
CA TRP A 85 0.76 4.84 -12.28
C TRP A 85 0.31 3.61 -13.10
N LYS A 86 0.31 3.73 -14.41
CA LYS A 86 -0.25 2.74 -15.33
C LYS A 86 0.80 1.74 -15.80
N LEU A 87 0.50 0.45 -15.68
CA LEU A 87 1.33 -0.62 -16.24
C LEU A 87 1.27 -0.59 -17.77
N GLY A 88 2.42 -0.79 -18.39
CA GLY A 88 2.56 -0.84 -19.85
C GLY A 88 2.78 0.53 -20.51
N THR A 89 2.09 1.57 -20.11
CA THR A 89 2.36 2.95 -20.58
C THR A 89 3.33 3.70 -19.69
N TRP A 90 3.50 3.25 -18.45
CA TRP A 90 4.40 3.81 -17.44
C TRP A 90 4.07 5.26 -17.06
N GLU A 91 2.86 5.70 -17.33
CA GLU A 91 2.39 7.05 -17.01
C GLU A 91 2.03 7.17 -15.54
N VAL A 92 2.51 8.21 -14.87
CA VAL A 92 2.05 8.60 -13.53
C VAL A 92 0.71 9.32 -13.67
N VAL A 93 -0.34 8.72 -13.10
CA VAL A 93 -1.73 9.18 -13.25
C VAL A 93 -2.12 10.14 -12.15
N ASP A 94 -1.67 9.86 -10.93
CA ASP A 94 -2.02 10.65 -9.74
C ASP A 94 -1.01 10.45 -8.61
N LYS A 95 -1.00 11.40 -7.68
CA LYS A 95 -0.21 11.32 -6.45
C LYS A 95 -0.99 11.96 -5.31
N ILE A 96 -1.12 11.23 -4.19
CA ILE A 96 -1.82 11.72 -3.00
C ILE A 96 -0.87 11.78 -1.79
N PRO A 97 -0.84 12.89 -1.03
CA PRO A 97 -0.04 12.98 0.18
C PRO A 97 -0.63 12.12 1.31
N VAL A 98 0.24 11.62 2.18
CA VAL A 98 -0.09 10.83 3.38
C VAL A 98 0.67 11.34 4.61
N TYR A 99 0.43 10.83 5.83
CA TYR A 99 0.83 11.42 7.12
C TYR A 99 1.57 10.46 8.06
N TYR A 100 2.85 10.25 8.01
CA TYR A 100 3.96 10.62 7.12
C TYR A 100 4.90 9.43 6.99
N ASN A 101 5.89 9.52 6.08
CA ASN A 101 6.88 8.45 5.89
C ASN A 101 6.22 7.09 5.71
N ILE A 102 5.37 7.01 4.71
CA ILE A 102 4.68 5.78 4.37
C ILE A 102 5.66 4.65 4.03
N GLY A 103 5.49 3.49 4.67
CA GLY A 103 6.26 2.28 4.36
C GLY A 103 5.46 1.35 3.45
N HIS A 104 4.57 0.57 4.02
CA HIS A 104 3.82 -0.44 3.31
C HIS A 104 2.44 0.04 2.84
N LEU A 105 2.01 -0.57 1.75
CA LEU A 105 0.66 -0.48 1.22
C LEU A 105 -0.03 -1.84 1.33
N ALA A 106 -1.34 -1.85 1.50
CA ALA A 106 -2.16 -3.03 1.28
C ALA A 106 -3.31 -2.68 0.33
N ALA A 107 -3.48 -3.47 -0.72
CA ALA A 107 -4.65 -3.48 -1.57
C ALA A 107 -5.32 -4.85 -1.50
N VAL A 108 -6.58 -4.96 -1.88
CA VAL A 108 -7.26 -6.26 -1.86
C VAL A 108 -6.63 -7.18 -2.89
N HIS A 109 -5.94 -8.24 -2.41
CA HIS A 109 -5.16 -9.16 -3.23
C HIS A 109 -4.11 -8.47 -4.14
N GLY A 110 -3.64 -7.29 -3.75
CA GLY A 110 -2.79 -6.42 -4.58
C GLY A 110 -1.38 -6.96 -4.85
N ASP A 111 -0.97 -8.00 -4.17
CA ASP A 111 0.28 -8.75 -4.33
C ASP A 111 0.07 -10.14 -4.95
N THR A 112 -1.10 -10.41 -5.53
CA THR A 112 -1.46 -11.69 -6.13
C THR A 112 -1.71 -11.58 -7.64
N ALA A 113 -1.93 -12.73 -8.30
CA ALA A 113 -2.31 -12.77 -9.71
C ALA A 113 -3.74 -12.29 -9.99
N LYS A 114 -4.55 -12.08 -8.95
CA LYS A 114 -5.95 -11.64 -9.07
C LYS A 114 -6.24 -10.51 -8.09
N PRO A 115 -5.57 -9.36 -8.25
CA PRO A 115 -5.90 -8.19 -7.46
C PRO A 115 -7.32 -7.74 -7.74
N ARG A 116 -7.92 -7.08 -6.76
CA ARG A 116 -9.27 -6.50 -6.90
C ARG A 116 -9.50 -5.44 -5.85
N GLY A 117 -10.58 -4.74 -5.98
CA GLY A 117 -11.02 -3.77 -4.99
C GLY A 117 -10.73 -2.34 -5.38
N GLN A 118 -11.20 -1.45 -4.54
CA GLN A 118 -11.26 -0.02 -4.81
C GLN A 118 -10.53 0.79 -3.75
N TYR A 119 -9.74 0.13 -2.89
CA TYR A 119 -9.10 0.78 -1.75
C TYR A 119 -7.66 0.33 -1.60
N VAL A 120 -6.84 1.30 -1.21
CA VAL A 120 -5.49 1.08 -0.73
C VAL A 120 -5.39 1.57 0.70
N LEU A 121 -4.80 0.76 1.56
CA LEU A 121 -4.42 1.14 2.91
C LEU A 121 -2.96 1.56 2.91
N ALA A 122 -2.69 2.82 3.27
CA ALA A 122 -1.35 3.37 3.40
C ALA A 122 -0.94 3.35 4.87
N MET A 123 0.20 2.74 5.21
CA MET A 123 0.70 2.65 6.58
C MET A 123 1.87 3.59 6.79
N ASN A 124 1.65 4.62 7.61
CA ASN A 124 2.62 5.68 7.90
C ASN A 124 3.54 5.23 9.03
N LYS A 125 4.78 4.97 8.70
CA LYS A 125 5.68 4.15 9.52
C LYS A 125 6.46 4.94 10.57
N ILE A 126 6.85 6.19 10.25
CA ILE A 126 7.70 7.01 11.11
C ILE A 126 7.11 8.43 11.20
N ALA A 127 5.85 8.53 11.64
CA ALA A 127 5.17 9.81 11.80
C ALA A 127 5.43 10.44 13.17
N LYS A 128 5.52 9.61 14.21
CA LYS A 128 5.73 10.04 15.58
C LYS A 128 7.01 10.86 15.72
N GLY A 129 6.87 12.04 16.29
CA GLY A 129 8.01 12.92 16.54
C GLY A 129 8.53 13.68 15.33
N ARG A 130 7.97 13.49 14.14
CA ARG A 130 8.46 14.15 12.91
C ARG A 130 8.54 15.67 13.02
N TYR A 131 7.61 16.28 13.72
CA TYR A 131 7.52 17.74 13.86
C TYR A 131 7.85 18.25 15.26
N LEU A 132 8.50 17.45 16.09
CA LEU A 132 9.05 17.96 17.34
C LEU A 132 10.25 18.89 17.03
N PRO A 133 10.40 20.01 17.73
CA PRO A 133 9.62 20.55 18.87
C PRO A 133 8.51 21.55 18.46
N VAL A 134 8.11 21.61 17.19
CA VAL A 134 7.22 22.68 16.69
C VAL A 134 5.73 22.43 16.95
N GLY A 135 5.38 21.29 17.50
CA GLY A 135 4.00 20.95 17.83
C GLY A 135 3.86 19.58 18.49
N PRO A 136 2.63 19.14 18.78
CA PRO A 136 2.37 17.82 19.30
C PRO A 136 2.85 16.76 18.30
N SER A 137 3.36 15.64 18.83
CA SER A 137 3.79 14.51 18.03
C SER A 137 2.58 13.89 17.31
N HIS A 138 2.65 13.76 15.99
CA HIS A 138 1.67 13.00 15.25
C HIS A 138 1.89 11.50 15.54
N PRO A 139 0.85 10.73 15.91
CA PRO A 139 0.98 9.28 16.06
C PRO A 139 1.20 8.62 14.69
N GLU A 140 1.77 7.44 14.69
CA GLU A 140 1.71 6.58 13.51
C GLU A 140 0.26 6.32 13.17
N SER A 141 -0.04 6.28 11.88
CA SER A 141 -1.40 6.13 11.41
C SER A 141 -1.47 5.24 10.16
N ALA A 142 -2.67 4.80 9.83
CA ALA A 142 -2.97 4.23 8.54
C ALA A 142 -4.09 5.03 7.88
N GLN A 143 -4.00 5.17 6.57
CA GLN A 143 -4.93 5.96 5.78
C GLN A 143 -5.59 5.09 4.73
N LEU A 144 -6.93 5.13 4.71
CA LEU A 144 -7.72 4.47 3.68
C LEU A 144 -7.91 5.42 2.51
N ILE A 145 -7.52 4.96 1.33
CA ILE A 145 -7.54 5.72 0.08
C ILE A 145 -8.46 5.01 -0.91
N ASP A 146 -9.44 5.72 -1.45
CA ASP A 146 -10.25 5.28 -2.57
C ASP A 146 -9.45 5.42 -3.87
N ILE A 147 -9.34 4.33 -4.62
CA ILE A 147 -8.60 4.24 -5.89
C ILE A 147 -9.50 3.97 -7.09
N SER A 148 -10.82 3.94 -6.91
CA SER A 148 -11.80 3.62 -7.96
C SER A 148 -11.86 4.64 -9.08
N GLY A 149 -11.53 5.91 -8.77
CA GLY A 149 -11.50 7.00 -9.74
C GLY A 149 -10.15 7.16 -10.44
N LYS A 150 -10.09 8.08 -11.41
CA LYS A 150 -8.82 8.51 -12.01
C LYS A 150 -7.90 9.12 -10.94
N LYS A 151 -8.46 9.96 -10.06
CA LYS A 151 -7.78 10.52 -8.89
C LYS A 151 -8.06 9.66 -7.67
N MET A 152 -7.07 9.59 -6.80
CA MET A 152 -7.20 8.97 -5.49
C MET A 152 -7.85 9.95 -4.50
N GLU A 153 -8.61 9.43 -3.54
CA GLU A 153 -9.28 10.22 -2.51
C GLU A 153 -9.00 9.64 -1.12
N LEU A 154 -8.53 10.48 -0.20
CA LEU A 154 -8.34 10.09 1.18
C LEU A 154 -9.70 10.02 1.88
N LEU A 155 -10.07 8.84 2.36
CA LEU A 155 -11.35 8.61 3.04
C LEU A 155 -11.22 8.68 4.56
N LEU A 156 -10.14 8.16 5.12
CA LEU A 156 -10.00 7.99 6.55
C LEU A 156 -8.53 7.99 6.94
N ASP A 157 -8.21 8.69 8.03
CA ASP A 157 -6.95 8.58 8.76
C ASP A 157 -7.24 8.09 10.19
N PHE A 158 -6.49 7.11 10.67
CA PHE A 158 -6.69 6.55 12.01
C PHE A 158 -5.36 6.14 12.63
N PRO A 159 -5.21 6.36 13.95
CA PRO A 159 -4.00 6.02 14.65
C PRO A 159 -3.78 4.50 14.67
N THR A 160 -2.52 4.12 14.58
CA THR A 160 -2.06 2.74 14.73
C THR A 160 -1.08 2.63 15.89
N GLN A 161 -0.64 1.41 16.16
CA GLN A 161 0.52 1.21 17.02
C GLN A 161 1.81 1.65 16.32
N VAL A 162 2.86 1.75 17.13
CA VAL A 162 4.18 2.17 16.70
C VAL A 162 4.66 1.32 15.51
N GLU A 163 5.12 1.99 14.45
CA GLU A 163 5.69 1.42 13.24
C GLU A 163 4.78 0.39 12.55
N PRO A 164 3.59 0.77 12.06
CA PRO A 164 2.77 -0.16 11.31
C PRO A 164 3.56 -0.65 10.09
N HIS A 165 3.90 -1.95 10.08
CA HIS A 165 4.84 -2.48 9.12
C HIS A 165 4.17 -3.28 8.02
N TYR A 166 3.13 -4.02 8.36
CA TYR A 166 2.41 -4.86 7.42
C TYR A 166 0.90 -4.87 7.71
N GLY A 167 0.12 -4.94 6.66
CA GLY A 167 -1.33 -5.07 6.72
C GLY A 167 -1.87 -5.84 5.52
N GLN A 168 -3.02 -6.46 5.70
CA GLN A 168 -3.77 -7.10 4.62
C GLN A 168 -5.21 -6.63 4.62
N ILE A 169 -5.78 -6.49 3.43
CA ILE A 169 -7.21 -6.27 3.24
C ILE A 169 -7.80 -7.58 2.75
N ILE A 170 -8.74 -8.11 3.52
CA ILE A 170 -9.38 -9.39 3.27
C ILE A 170 -10.84 -9.14 2.92
N ASP A 171 -11.38 -9.93 1.99
CA ASP A 171 -12.80 -9.94 1.69
C ASP A 171 -13.60 -10.39 2.92
N ALA A 172 -14.55 -9.57 3.32
CA ALA A 172 -15.39 -9.81 4.48
C ALA A 172 -16.17 -11.13 4.41
N THR A 173 -16.44 -11.63 3.23
CA THR A 173 -17.14 -12.92 3.02
C THR A 173 -16.27 -14.12 3.38
N LEU A 174 -14.96 -13.96 3.44
CA LEU A 174 -14.00 -15.04 3.73
C LEU A 174 -13.77 -15.26 5.22
N ILE A 175 -14.20 -14.34 6.07
CA ILE A 175 -13.99 -14.39 7.52
C ILE A 175 -15.30 -14.19 8.27
N LYS A 176 -15.41 -14.88 9.41
CA LYS A 176 -16.44 -14.58 10.42
C LYS A 176 -15.74 -13.83 11.55
N PRO A 177 -15.94 -12.51 11.68
CA PRO A 177 -15.34 -11.78 12.79
C PRO A 177 -15.94 -12.28 14.11
N VAL A 178 -15.06 -12.55 15.07
CA VAL A 178 -15.48 -12.84 16.43
C VAL A 178 -15.43 -11.53 17.21
N LEU A 179 -16.57 -11.06 17.66
CA LEU A 179 -16.65 -9.95 18.61
C LEU A 179 -16.25 -10.47 19.99
N VAL A 180 -15.04 -10.16 20.43
CA VAL A 180 -14.55 -10.57 21.76
C VAL A 180 -15.28 -9.78 22.87
N TYR A 181 -15.76 -8.59 22.55
CA TYR A 181 -16.51 -7.74 23.47
C TYR A 181 -17.82 -7.31 22.82
N PRO A 182 -19.02 -7.74 23.34
CA PRO A 182 -20.29 -7.27 22.85
C PRO A 182 -20.37 -5.74 22.89
N LEU A 183 -20.89 -5.16 21.81
CA LEU A 183 -21.00 -3.70 21.69
C LEU A 183 -21.91 -3.08 22.76
N GLU A 184 -22.91 -3.86 23.20
CA GLU A 184 -23.90 -3.45 24.21
C GLU A 184 -23.29 -3.30 25.61
N GLU A 185 -22.21 -4.01 25.90
CA GLU A 185 -21.50 -3.92 27.20
C GLU A 185 -20.58 -2.71 27.32
N ASN A 186 -20.26 -2.08 26.20
CA ASN A 186 -19.44 -0.89 26.16
C ASN A 186 -20.31 0.35 26.00
N ASN A 187 -20.78 0.95 27.09
CA ASN A 187 -21.48 2.26 27.08
C ASN A 187 -20.60 3.42 26.57
N HIS A 188 -19.65 3.16 25.69
CA HIS A 188 -18.78 4.17 25.15
C HIS A 188 -19.51 4.99 24.10
N PRO A 189 -19.53 6.35 24.18
CA PRO A 189 -20.29 7.19 23.26
C PRO A 189 -19.92 7.03 21.79
N TYR A 190 -18.75 6.48 21.48
CA TYR A 190 -18.30 6.16 20.14
C TYR A 190 -18.39 4.66 19.77
N ALA A 191 -19.04 3.84 20.62
CA ALA A 191 -19.27 2.45 20.28
C ALA A 191 -20.26 2.37 19.10
N ILE A 192 -19.86 1.71 18.02
CA ILE A 192 -20.76 1.45 16.90
C ILE A 192 -21.77 0.42 17.35
N LYS A 193 -23.05 0.81 17.40
CA LYS A 193 -24.14 0.01 17.95
C LYS A 193 -24.58 -1.18 17.07
N SER A 194 -24.13 -1.23 15.81
CA SER A 194 -24.37 -2.38 14.93
C SER A 194 -23.29 -2.53 13.87
N ALA A 195 -23.10 -3.74 13.35
CA ALA A 195 -22.22 -4.00 12.23
C ALA A 195 -22.66 -3.26 10.95
N ASP A 196 -23.96 -2.93 10.86
CA ASP A 196 -24.51 -2.20 9.72
C ASP A 196 -24.11 -0.74 9.68
N GLN A 197 -23.75 -0.15 10.82
CA GLN A 197 -23.24 1.23 10.89
C GLN A 197 -21.76 1.34 10.48
N ALA A 198 -21.08 0.21 10.34
CA ALA A 198 -19.69 0.17 9.85
C ALA A 198 -19.61 0.10 8.32
N ARG A 199 -20.74 0.02 7.64
CA ARG A 199 -20.80 -0.07 6.18
C ARG A 199 -20.75 1.33 5.59
N VAL A 200 -19.72 1.58 4.79
CA VAL A 200 -19.68 2.74 3.90
C VAL A 200 -20.22 2.27 2.55
N GLU A 201 -21.43 2.68 2.22
CA GLU A 201 -21.99 2.46 0.88
C GLU A 201 -21.53 3.62 -0.02
N ARG A 202 -20.76 3.31 -1.04
CA ARG A 202 -20.43 4.26 -2.09
C ARG A 202 -20.67 3.59 -3.45
N ASN A 203 -21.46 4.23 -4.30
CA ASN A 203 -21.76 3.78 -5.67
C ASN A 203 -22.32 2.35 -5.78
N GLY A 204 -23.12 1.91 -4.81
CA GLY A 204 -23.76 0.60 -4.82
C GLY A 204 -22.84 -0.57 -4.47
N ASN A 205 -21.58 -0.34 -4.19
CA ASN A 205 -20.64 -1.36 -3.73
C ASN A 205 -20.54 -1.34 -2.20
N ARG A 206 -20.78 -2.49 -1.58
CA ARG A 206 -20.60 -2.70 -0.14
C ARG A 206 -19.10 -2.77 0.17
N VAL A 207 -18.65 -1.90 1.05
CA VAL A 207 -17.33 -2.00 1.66
C VAL A 207 -17.54 -2.33 3.13
N ASP A 208 -17.29 -3.57 3.48
CA ASP A 208 -17.24 -3.97 4.89
C ASP A 208 -15.85 -3.60 5.42
N VAL A 209 -15.76 -2.45 6.07
CA VAL A 209 -14.49 -1.99 6.65
C VAL A 209 -14.35 -2.58 8.05
N TYR A 210 -13.58 -3.65 8.20
CA TYR A 210 -13.20 -4.22 9.51
C TYR A 210 -12.24 -3.36 10.32
N MET A 211 -12.29 -2.06 10.15
CA MET A 211 -11.54 -1.08 10.92
C MET A 211 -11.98 -0.98 12.39
N LEU A 212 -13.12 -1.53 12.73
CA LEU A 212 -13.68 -1.53 14.08
C LEU A 212 -12.88 -2.33 15.09
N ALA A 213 -12.28 -3.45 14.70
CA ALA A 213 -11.44 -4.24 15.59
C ALA A 213 -10.19 -3.45 16.04
N ILE A 214 -9.64 -2.63 15.16
CA ILE A 214 -8.49 -1.78 15.46
C ILE A 214 -8.88 -0.63 16.41
N ARG A 215 -10.04 0.02 16.21
CA ARG A 215 -10.49 1.12 17.09
C ARG A 215 -10.73 0.71 18.55
N LYS A 216 -11.16 -0.52 18.81
CA LYS A 216 -11.44 -0.98 20.17
C LYS A 216 -10.20 -1.25 21.03
N HIS A 217 -9.06 -1.53 20.41
CA HIS A 217 -7.82 -1.75 21.16
C HIS A 217 -7.08 -0.46 21.50
N PHE A 218 -7.54 0.69 21.02
CA PHE A 218 -6.84 1.97 21.10
C PHE A 218 -7.57 3.07 21.85
N THR A 219 -8.60 2.77 22.63
CA THR A 219 -9.06 3.75 23.64
C THR A 219 -8.02 3.80 24.76
N PRO A 220 -7.23 4.86 24.87
CA PRO A 220 -6.42 5.04 26.08
C PRO A 220 -7.38 5.15 27.27
N HIS A 221 -7.07 4.44 28.32
CA HIS A 221 -7.65 4.77 29.62
C HIS A 221 -7.10 6.15 30.01
N LEU A 222 -7.88 7.19 29.81
CA LEU A 222 -7.78 8.47 30.46
C LEU A 222 -8.64 8.44 31.71
#